data_c1c0e6422473c8487c3cb97cb218a5ae
#
_entry.id   c1c0e6422473c8487c3cb97cb218a5ae
#
_cell.length_a   1.000
_cell.length_b   1.000
_cell.length_c   1.000
_cell.angle_alpha   90.00
_cell.angle_beta   90.00
_cell.angle_gamma   90.00
#
_symmetry.space_group_name_H-M   'P 1'
#
loop_
_entity.id
_entity.type
_entity.pdbx_description
1 polymer ?
#
loop_
_entity_poly.entity_id
_entity_poly.type
_entity_poly.pdbx_seq_one_letter_code
_entity_poly.pdbx_strand_id
1 'polypeptide(L)'
;NNEIKRGWYEYADFFVSALVAIDKCSKENGTLELAKSHKGNFDQLYENTKKDGTPALSVEVEAKTVFESIDMEIGDVIIFSNSCPHRSQKNHSQETRRIIYYTYTPSENGSKYNQYFNDKDNSKDIKSKAFSEKT
;
A
#
# COMPACT_ATOMS: atom_id res chain seq x y z
N ASN A 1 16.78 -9.76 -15.83
CA ASN A 1 15.55 -9.03 -15.54
C ASN A 1 15.73 -8.33 -14.20
N ASN A 2 16.10 -7.03 -14.25
CA ASN A 2 16.13 -6.20 -13.06
C ASN A 2 14.69 -5.74 -12.79
N GLU A 3 13.88 -6.58 -12.18
CA GLU A 3 12.64 -6.17 -11.58
C GLU A 3 12.98 -5.29 -10.38
N ILE A 4 12.74 -4.01 -10.51
CA ILE A 4 12.92 -3.06 -9.41
C ILE A 4 11.77 -3.33 -8.44
N LYS A 5 11.97 -4.27 -7.53
CA LYS A 5 11.11 -4.41 -6.35
C LYS A 5 11.26 -3.11 -5.56
N ARG A 6 10.17 -2.47 -5.19
CA ARG A 6 10.18 -1.22 -4.43
C ARG A 6 9.25 -1.33 -3.23
N GLY A 7 9.55 -0.56 -2.19
CA GLY A 7 8.82 -0.63 -0.94
C GLY A 7 9.16 -1.90 -0.15
N TRP A 8 8.20 -2.43 0.58
CA TRP A 8 8.39 -3.62 1.41
C TRP A 8 8.75 -4.89 0.63
N TYR A 9 8.45 -4.96 -0.67
CA TYR A 9 8.78 -6.10 -1.53
C TYR A 9 10.29 -6.32 -1.72
N GLU A 10 11.12 -5.33 -1.42
CA GLU A 10 12.59 -5.50 -1.40
C GLU A 10 13.09 -6.28 -0.18
N TYR A 11 12.25 -6.37 0.84
CA TYR A 11 12.64 -6.90 2.16
C TYR A 11 11.91 -8.19 2.53
N ALA A 12 10.76 -8.46 1.92
CA ALA A 12 9.99 -9.66 2.14
C ALA A 12 9.10 -9.97 0.94
N ASP A 13 9.06 -11.25 0.53
CA ASP A 13 8.17 -11.71 -0.54
C ASP A 13 6.71 -11.78 -0.07
N PHE A 14 6.50 -12.01 1.21
CA PHE A 14 5.18 -12.03 1.82
C PHE A 14 5.13 -11.13 3.06
N PHE A 15 4.10 -10.33 3.14
CA PHE A 15 3.75 -9.57 4.32
C PHE A 15 2.24 -9.31 4.38
N VAL A 16 1.75 -8.97 5.54
CA VAL A 16 0.36 -8.56 5.74
C VAL A 16 0.30 -7.15 6.29
N SER A 17 -0.73 -6.43 5.89
CA SER A 17 -1.07 -5.13 6.45
C SER A 17 -2.26 -5.28 7.39
N ALA A 18 -2.16 -4.72 8.60
CA ALA A 18 -3.28 -4.52 9.49
C ALA A 18 -3.63 -3.04 9.52
N LEU A 19 -4.84 -2.70 9.13
CA LEU A 19 -5.38 -1.35 9.13
C LEU A 19 -6.36 -1.24 10.28
N VAL A 20 -6.11 -0.30 11.18
CA VAL A 20 -6.95 -0.03 12.36
C VAL A 20 -7.67 1.29 12.16
N ALA A 21 -8.99 1.30 12.28
CA ALA A 21 -9.80 2.50 12.19
C ALA A 21 -9.72 3.32 13.49
N ILE A 22 -9.21 4.53 13.39
CA ILE A 22 -9.23 5.53 14.48
C ILE A 22 -10.49 6.38 14.41
N ASP A 23 -10.95 6.65 13.18
CA ASP A 23 -12.24 7.27 12.92
C ASP A 23 -13.13 6.27 12.19
N LYS A 24 -14.45 6.50 12.22
CA LYS A 24 -15.37 5.75 11.37
C LYS A 24 -14.99 5.89 9.90
N CYS A 25 -14.93 4.78 9.18
CA CYS A 25 -14.61 4.75 7.77
C CYS A 25 -15.86 4.32 6.98
N SER A 26 -16.17 5.08 5.95
CA SER A 26 -17.29 4.81 5.05
C SER A 26 -16.92 5.15 3.60
N LYS A 27 -17.78 4.78 2.68
CA LYS A 27 -17.58 5.10 1.27
C LYS A 27 -17.48 6.61 1.04
N GLU A 28 -18.24 7.42 1.79
CA GLU A 28 -18.29 8.88 1.65
C GLU A 28 -16.98 9.55 2.06
N ASN A 29 -16.31 9.02 3.10
CA ASN A 29 -15.02 9.55 3.55
C ASN A 29 -13.81 8.80 2.98
N GLY A 30 -14.04 7.94 1.98
CA GLY A 30 -13.01 7.30 1.20
C GLY A 30 -12.35 6.10 1.89
N THR A 31 -13.16 5.23 2.50
CA THR A 31 -12.68 4.00 3.13
C THR A 31 -11.85 3.13 2.19
N LEU A 32 -11.18 2.12 2.75
CA LEU A 32 -10.44 1.13 1.97
C LEU A 32 -11.40 0.32 1.09
N GLU A 33 -11.02 0.15 -0.16
CA GLU A 33 -11.65 -0.79 -1.10
C GLU A 33 -10.69 -1.94 -1.35
N LEU A 34 -11.17 -3.17 -1.20
CA LEU A 34 -10.40 -4.39 -1.47
C LEU A 34 -10.95 -5.12 -2.70
N ALA A 35 -10.07 -5.75 -3.46
CA ALA A 35 -10.50 -6.60 -4.56
C ALA A 35 -11.29 -7.80 -4.01
N LYS A 36 -12.49 -8.00 -4.52
CA LYS A 36 -13.42 -9.04 -4.06
C LYS A 36 -12.91 -10.47 -4.28
N SER A 37 -12.03 -10.66 -5.22
CA SER A 37 -11.46 -11.97 -5.55
C SER A 37 -9.93 -11.86 -5.55
N HIS A 38 -9.34 -11.95 -4.36
CA HIS A 38 -7.88 -11.96 -4.18
C HIS A 38 -7.24 -13.35 -4.34
N LYS A 39 -8.01 -14.36 -4.73
CA LYS A 39 -7.52 -15.73 -4.97
C LYS A 39 -6.80 -15.92 -6.30
N GLY A 40 -6.63 -14.85 -7.08
CA GLY A 40 -5.85 -14.87 -8.30
C GLY A 40 -4.36 -14.62 -8.00
N ASN A 41 -3.49 -15.11 -8.88
CA ASN A 41 -2.08 -14.74 -8.88
C ASN A 41 -1.96 -13.31 -9.41
N PHE A 42 -2.00 -12.32 -8.52
CA PHE A 42 -1.88 -10.91 -8.87
C PHE A 42 -0.43 -10.49 -9.16
N ASP A 43 0.56 -11.33 -8.87
CA ASP A 43 1.98 -11.00 -9.07
C ASP A 43 2.30 -10.68 -10.54
N GLN A 44 1.55 -11.28 -11.48
CA GLN A 44 1.67 -10.98 -12.91
C GLN A 44 0.92 -9.72 -13.36
N LEU A 45 0.14 -9.10 -12.48
CA LEU A 45 -0.74 -7.98 -12.82
C LEU A 45 -0.13 -6.61 -12.48
N TYR A 46 0.99 -6.59 -11.75
CA TYR A 46 1.69 -5.36 -11.37
C TYR A 46 2.71 -4.95 -12.44
N GLU A 47 2.24 -4.63 -13.63
CA GLU A 47 3.10 -4.19 -14.74
C GLU A 47 3.57 -2.74 -14.59
N ASN A 48 2.85 -1.95 -13.80
CA ASN A 48 3.10 -0.54 -13.63
C ASN A 48 3.54 -0.20 -12.21
N THR A 49 4.34 0.84 -12.09
CA THR A 49 4.66 1.45 -10.81
C THR A 49 4.18 2.89 -10.77
N LYS A 50 3.63 3.31 -9.65
CA LYS A 50 3.32 4.73 -9.39
C LYS A 50 4.61 5.54 -9.33
N LYS A 51 4.51 6.88 -9.42
CA LYS A 51 5.68 7.79 -9.34
C LYS A 51 6.52 7.61 -8.07
N ASP A 52 5.93 7.15 -6.98
CA ASP A 52 6.59 6.85 -5.71
C ASP A 52 7.24 5.46 -5.67
N GLY A 53 7.11 4.68 -6.76
CA GLY A 53 7.63 3.33 -6.87
C GLY A 53 6.72 2.24 -6.32
N THR A 54 5.51 2.56 -5.86
CA THR A 54 4.54 1.57 -5.41
C THR A 54 4.02 0.75 -6.60
N PRO A 55 3.94 -0.59 -6.51
CA PRO A 55 3.30 -1.40 -7.54
C PRO A 55 1.85 -0.96 -7.78
N ALA A 56 1.43 -0.94 -9.02
CA ALA A 56 0.08 -0.57 -9.41
C ALA A 56 -0.46 -1.53 -10.45
N LEU A 57 -1.75 -1.81 -10.41
CA LEU A 57 -2.42 -2.54 -11.48
C LEU A 57 -2.37 -1.71 -12.76
N SER A 58 -2.33 -2.39 -13.91
CA SER A 58 -2.57 -1.72 -15.19
C SER A 58 -3.99 -1.18 -15.23
N VAL A 59 -4.22 -0.13 -16.04
CA VAL A 59 -5.56 0.45 -16.21
C VAL A 59 -6.58 -0.59 -16.66
N GLU A 60 -6.18 -1.51 -17.52
CA GLU A 60 -7.04 -2.58 -18.03
C GLU A 60 -7.42 -3.59 -16.95
N VAL A 61 -6.48 -3.95 -16.09
CA VAL A 61 -6.72 -4.87 -14.98
C VAL A 61 -7.56 -4.19 -13.90
N GLU A 62 -7.27 -2.94 -13.57
CA GLU A 62 -8.05 -2.19 -12.59
C GLU A 62 -9.52 -2.04 -13.03
N ALA A 63 -9.76 -1.77 -14.32
CA ALA A 63 -11.11 -1.64 -14.88
C ALA A 63 -11.92 -2.93 -14.81
N LYS A 64 -11.27 -4.10 -14.84
CA LYS A 64 -11.91 -5.42 -14.73
C LYS A 64 -11.99 -5.94 -13.30
N THR A 65 -11.29 -5.31 -12.36
CA THR A 65 -11.25 -5.72 -10.95
C THR A 65 -12.44 -5.15 -10.20
N VAL A 66 -13.21 -6.03 -9.57
CA VAL A 66 -14.32 -5.60 -8.70
C VAL A 66 -13.76 -5.29 -7.32
N PHE A 67 -13.86 -4.03 -6.93
CA PHE A 67 -13.49 -3.55 -5.60
C PHE A 67 -14.75 -3.39 -4.74
N GLU A 68 -14.61 -3.75 -3.48
CA GLU A 68 -15.66 -3.64 -2.46
C GLU A 68 -15.20 -2.68 -1.38
N SER A 69 -16.01 -1.67 -1.08
CA SER A 69 -15.77 -0.73 0.03
C SER A 69 -16.01 -1.43 1.36
N ILE A 70 -15.11 -1.24 2.30
CA ILE A 70 -15.21 -1.85 3.62
C ILE A 70 -15.51 -0.75 4.64
N ASP A 71 -16.75 -0.68 5.08
CA ASP A 71 -17.12 0.20 6.17
C ASP A 71 -16.56 -0.31 7.50
N MET A 72 -16.05 0.61 8.32
CA MET A 72 -15.42 0.28 9.60
C MET A 72 -15.90 1.22 10.68
N GLU A 73 -16.25 0.66 11.83
CA GLU A 73 -16.44 1.43 13.05
C GLU A 73 -15.08 1.69 13.74
N ILE A 74 -15.04 2.62 14.68
CA ILE A 74 -13.83 2.92 15.47
C ILE A 74 -13.35 1.66 16.20
N GLY A 75 -12.08 1.32 16.02
CA GLY A 75 -11.45 0.13 16.60
C GLY A 75 -11.52 -1.12 15.73
N ASP A 76 -12.26 -1.11 14.62
CA ASP A 76 -12.24 -2.21 13.67
C ASP A 76 -10.87 -2.37 13.03
N VAL A 77 -10.53 -3.61 12.69
CA VAL A 77 -9.26 -3.98 12.08
C VAL A 77 -9.49 -4.80 10.81
N ILE A 78 -8.87 -4.36 9.72
CA ILE A 78 -8.79 -5.17 8.49
C ILE A 78 -7.37 -5.70 8.36
N ILE A 79 -7.24 -7.00 8.09
CA ILE A 79 -5.96 -7.65 7.79
C ILE A 79 -6.02 -8.16 6.35
N PHE A 80 -5.05 -7.77 5.53
CA PHE A 80 -4.96 -8.20 4.14
C PHE A 80 -3.52 -8.44 3.72
N SER A 81 -3.32 -9.36 2.76
CA SER A 81 -2.00 -9.70 2.24
C SER A 81 -1.47 -8.62 1.30
N ASN A 82 -0.15 -8.59 1.13
CA ASN A 82 0.53 -7.73 0.15
C ASN A 82 0.04 -7.94 -1.29
N SER A 83 -0.40 -9.15 -1.63
CA SER A 83 -0.93 -9.48 -2.96
C SER A 83 -2.39 -9.06 -3.17
N CYS A 84 -3.08 -8.57 -2.13
CA CYS A 84 -4.46 -8.12 -2.26
C CYS A 84 -4.52 -6.71 -2.88
N PRO A 85 -5.05 -6.55 -4.11
CA PRO A 85 -5.24 -5.24 -4.69
C PRO A 85 -6.20 -4.40 -3.83
N HIS A 86 -5.78 -3.19 -3.56
CA HIS A 86 -6.54 -2.28 -2.72
C HIS A 86 -6.37 -0.83 -3.19
N ARG A 87 -7.34 -0.01 -2.88
CA ARG A 87 -7.32 1.41 -3.16
C ARG A 87 -8.20 2.17 -2.16
N SER A 88 -8.12 3.48 -2.17
CA SER A 88 -9.05 4.37 -1.47
C SER A 88 -9.48 5.48 -2.41
N GLN A 89 -10.74 5.85 -2.35
CA GLN A 89 -11.26 7.01 -3.06
C GLN A 89 -10.93 8.29 -2.28
N LYS A 90 -11.09 9.42 -2.95
CA LYS A 90 -10.99 10.73 -2.29
C LYS A 90 -12.07 10.85 -1.20
N ASN A 91 -11.73 11.47 -0.08
CA ASN A 91 -12.72 11.86 0.92
C ASN A 91 -13.59 13.00 0.36
N HIS A 92 -14.87 12.76 0.24
CA HIS A 92 -15.87 13.73 -0.21
C HIS A 92 -16.73 14.29 0.94
N SER A 93 -16.49 13.79 2.15
CA SER A 93 -17.17 14.26 3.37
C SER A 93 -16.40 15.40 4.05
N GLN A 94 -16.97 15.96 5.11
CA GLN A 94 -16.30 16.91 6.01
C GLN A 94 -15.65 16.20 7.21
N GLU A 95 -15.79 14.88 7.33
CA GLU A 95 -15.28 14.10 8.44
C GLU A 95 -13.86 13.62 8.16
N THR A 96 -13.07 13.52 9.22
CA THR A 96 -11.72 12.93 9.14
C THR A 96 -11.82 11.41 8.98
N ARG A 97 -10.79 10.82 8.38
CA ARG A 97 -10.61 9.37 8.29
C ARG A 97 -9.18 9.03 8.68
N ARG A 98 -8.91 9.01 9.97
CA ARG A 98 -7.61 8.59 10.50
C ARG A 98 -7.58 7.08 10.64
N ILE A 99 -6.51 6.49 10.14
CA ILE A 99 -6.24 5.06 10.18
C ILE A 99 -4.77 4.84 10.52
N ILE A 100 -4.48 3.73 11.17
CA ILE A 100 -3.11 3.30 11.44
C ILE A 100 -2.85 2.04 10.61
N TYR A 101 -1.69 2.00 9.95
CA TYR A 101 -1.20 0.83 9.25
C TYR A 101 -0.05 0.19 10.02
N TYR A 102 -0.16 -1.10 10.23
CA TYR A 102 0.94 -1.95 10.66
C TYR A 102 1.27 -2.95 9.57
N THR A 103 2.56 -3.17 9.31
CA THR A 103 3.03 -4.18 8.37
C THR A 103 3.77 -5.26 9.14
N TYR A 104 3.38 -6.51 8.93
CA TYR A 104 3.98 -7.68 9.56
C TYR A 104 4.57 -8.60 8.50
N THR A 105 5.80 -9.02 8.71
CA THR A 105 6.50 -10.03 7.91
C THR A 105 6.71 -11.29 8.73
N PRO A 106 6.85 -12.47 8.10
CA PRO A 106 7.23 -13.69 8.80
C PRO A 106 8.54 -13.50 9.58
N SER A 107 8.61 -14.05 10.80
CA SER A 107 9.78 -13.92 11.70
C SER A 107 11.06 -14.50 11.11
N GLU A 108 10.94 -15.50 10.24
CA GLU A 108 12.05 -16.11 9.52
C GLU A 108 12.78 -15.13 8.58
N ASN A 109 12.11 -14.09 8.12
CA ASN A 109 12.72 -13.03 7.31
C ASN A 109 13.53 -12.03 8.15
N GLY A 110 13.52 -12.18 9.48
CA GLY A 110 14.14 -11.25 10.41
C GLY A 110 13.47 -9.86 10.41
N SER A 111 13.93 -8.99 11.31
CA SER A 111 13.43 -7.61 11.37
C SER A 111 14.10 -6.76 10.29
N LYS A 112 13.32 -6.34 9.29
CA LYS A 112 13.74 -5.46 8.21
C LYS A 112 13.32 -4.00 8.41
N TYR A 113 12.65 -3.71 9.52
CA TYR A 113 12.09 -2.38 9.80
C TYR A 113 13.14 -1.27 9.71
N ASN A 114 14.23 -1.39 10.46
CA ASN A 114 15.28 -0.38 10.47
C ASN A 114 15.95 -0.24 9.09
N GLN A 115 16.19 -1.35 8.41
CA GLN A 115 16.76 -1.34 7.07
C GLN A 115 15.85 -0.59 6.10
N TYR A 116 14.55 -0.91 6.07
CA TYR A 116 13.58 -0.25 5.20
C TYR A 116 13.56 1.28 5.42
N PHE A 117 13.51 1.74 6.68
CA PHE A 117 13.41 3.18 6.96
C PHE A 117 14.74 3.90 6.67
N ASN A 118 15.87 3.28 6.97
CA ASN A 118 17.18 3.85 6.62
C ASN A 118 17.33 4.02 5.10
N ASP A 119 16.96 3.01 4.31
CA ASP A 119 17.05 3.07 2.86
C ASP A 119 16.08 4.11 2.28
N LYS A 120 14.89 4.22 2.87
CA LYS A 120 13.89 5.22 2.49
C LYS A 120 14.36 6.65 2.77
N ASP A 121 14.98 6.90 3.90
CA ASP A 121 15.48 8.23 4.27
C ASP A 121 16.70 8.60 3.42
N ASN A 122 17.64 7.68 3.20
CA ASN A 122 18.76 7.89 2.29
C ASN A 122 18.29 8.21 0.87
N SER A 123 17.21 7.59 0.40
CA SER A 123 16.64 7.86 -0.93
C SER A 123 16.03 9.27 -1.05
N LYS A 124 15.50 9.82 0.04
CA LYS A 124 14.99 11.20 0.09
C LYS A 124 16.14 12.21 0.05
N ASP A 125 17.22 11.95 0.78
CA ASP A 125 18.39 12.82 0.80
C ASP A 125 19.09 12.89 -0.58
N ILE A 126 19.15 11.77 -1.30
CA ILE A 126 19.68 11.75 -2.66
C ILE A 126 18.81 12.58 -3.61
N LYS A 127 17.47 12.50 -3.48
CA LYS A 127 16.54 13.30 -4.31
C LYS A 127 16.61 14.78 -3.97
N SER A 128 16.76 15.15 -2.70
CA SER A 128 16.89 16.55 -2.28
C SER A 128 18.18 17.20 -2.78
N LYS A 129 19.29 16.47 -2.72
CA LYS A 129 20.59 16.93 -3.27
C LYS A 129 20.55 17.08 -4.78
N ALA A 130 19.97 16.13 -5.51
CA ALA A 130 19.85 16.22 -6.96
C ALA A 130 18.94 17.36 -7.44
N PHE A 131 18.06 17.88 -6.57
CA PHE A 131 17.21 19.05 -6.87
C PHE A 131 17.95 20.37 -6.60
N SER A 132 18.83 20.41 -5.59
CA SER A 132 19.63 21.60 -5.25
C SER A 132 20.80 21.88 -6.21
N GLU A 133 21.26 20.85 -6.95
CA GLU A 133 22.33 21.00 -7.94
C GLU A 133 21.81 21.45 -9.33
N LYS A 134 20.49 21.59 -9.52
CA LYS A 134 19.85 22.02 -10.77
C LYS A 134 19.28 23.45 -10.70
N THR A 135 19.48 24.14 -9.59
CA THR A 135 19.14 25.57 -9.40
C THR A 135 20.38 26.39 -9.29
#